data_5e93afbd83bfe3dac5874559dea6343e
#
_entry.id   5e93afbd83bfe3dac5874559dea6343e
#
_cell.length_a   1.000
_cell.length_b   1.000
_cell.length_c   1.000
_cell.angle_alpha   90.00
_cell.angle_beta   90.00
_cell.angle_gamma   90.00
#
_symmetry.space_group_name_H-M   'P 1'
#
loop_
_entity.id
_entity.type
_entity.pdbx_description
1 polymer ?
#
loop_
_entity_poly.entity_id
_entity_poly.type
_entity_poly.pdbx_seq_one_letter_code
_entity_poly.pdbx_strand_id
1 'polypeptide(L)'
;MKARAVAKYIKGSPQKARLVIDLIRGRNVTEALAMLKGTKKRAAGPIETTLRSAIANAEQKADQLNVAIDVDALVIKTAYVDLGPTKFRRRVRPAPMGRAYRERRWQSHITIEVETGKEE
;
A
#
# COMPACT_ATOMS: atom_id res chain seq x y z
N MET A 1 -4.16 12.10 -15.96
CA MET A 1 -5.05 11.01 -15.54
C MET A 1 -4.53 10.38 -14.27
N LYS A 2 -5.42 10.04 -13.38
CA LYS A 2 -5.07 9.44 -12.09
C LYS A 2 -5.83 8.14 -11.89
N ALA A 3 -5.22 7.19 -11.20
CA ALA A 3 -5.89 5.97 -10.79
C ALA A 3 -5.45 5.62 -9.38
N ARG A 4 -6.33 5.01 -8.62
CA ARG A 4 -6.10 4.72 -7.22
C ARG A 4 -6.45 3.27 -6.93
N ALA A 5 -5.72 2.68 -6.01
CA ALA A 5 -6.06 1.38 -5.44
C ALA A 5 -5.95 1.46 -3.92
N VAL A 6 -6.85 0.78 -3.24
CA VAL A 6 -6.88 0.72 -1.78
C VAL A 6 -6.93 -0.74 -1.36
N ALA A 7 -6.01 -1.14 -0.50
CA ALA A 7 -6.04 -2.45 0.13
C ALA A 7 -6.42 -2.26 1.59
N LYS A 8 -7.54 -2.85 1.98
CA LYS A 8 -8.07 -2.71 3.34
C LYS A 8 -7.80 -3.96 4.16
N TYR A 9 -7.72 -3.77 5.47
CA TYR A 9 -7.60 -4.87 6.44
C TYR A 9 -6.35 -5.73 6.24
N ILE A 10 -5.25 -5.10 5.88
CA ILE A 10 -3.97 -5.78 5.74
C ILE A 10 -3.38 -5.99 7.13
N LYS A 11 -3.00 -7.22 7.43
CA LYS A 11 -2.38 -7.54 8.72
C LYS A 11 -1.03 -6.86 8.86
N GLY A 12 -0.82 -6.22 9.98
CA GLY A 12 0.46 -5.60 10.29
C GLY A 12 0.32 -4.19 10.82
N SER A 13 1.41 -3.68 11.37
CA SER A 13 1.47 -2.34 11.95
C SER A 13 1.53 -1.28 10.85
N PRO A 14 0.70 -0.22 10.93
CA PRO A 14 0.80 0.89 9.99
C PRO A 14 2.18 1.56 10.02
N GLN A 15 2.79 1.66 11.19
CA GLN A 15 4.10 2.27 11.33
C GLN A 15 5.16 1.54 10.52
N LYS A 16 5.15 0.21 10.56
CA LYS A 16 6.09 -0.61 9.79
C LYS A 16 5.82 -0.52 8.28
N ALA A 17 4.55 -0.48 7.90
CA ALA A 17 4.19 -0.33 6.50
C ALA A 17 4.58 1.05 5.96
N ARG A 18 4.50 2.10 6.78
CA ARG A 18 4.89 3.45 6.38
C ARG A 18 6.37 3.55 6.04
N LEU A 19 7.22 2.78 6.69
CA LEU A 19 8.64 2.74 6.35
C LEU A 19 8.86 2.30 4.91
N VAL A 20 8.08 1.34 4.45
CA VAL A 20 8.17 0.85 3.07
C VAL A 20 7.52 1.84 2.09
N ILE A 21 6.36 2.38 2.44
CA ILE A 21 5.65 3.35 1.60
C ILE A 21 6.51 4.60 1.34
N ASP A 22 7.24 5.05 2.35
CA ASP A 22 8.09 6.24 2.21
C ASP A 22 9.20 6.03 1.17
N LEU A 23 9.62 4.79 0.95
CA LEU A 23 10.64 4.48 -0.05
C LEU A 23 10.13 4.67 -1.48
N ILE A 24 8.85 4.45 -1.71
CA ILE A 24 8.29 4.44 -3.07
C ILE A 24 7.52 5.71 -3.41
N ARG A 25 7.24 6.55 -2.43
CA ARG A 25 6.48 7.78 -2.68
C ARG A 25 7.22 8.71 -3.62
N GLY A 26 6.54 9.17 -4.66
CA GLY A 26 7.10 10.08 -5.65
C GLY A 26 7.96 9.42 -6.72
N ARG A 27 8.11 8.11 -6.69
CA ARG A 27 8.91 7.40 -7.66
C ARG A 27 8.10 6.88 -8.83
N ASN A 28 8.78 6.62 -9.93
CA ASN A 28 8.19 5.94 -11.08
C ASN A 28 7.77 4.51 -10.69
N VAL A 29 6.68 4.02 -11.27
CA VAL A 29 6.15 2.70 -10.89
C VAL A 29 7.13 1.54 -11.16
N THR A 30 7.88 1.61 -12.26
CA THR A 30 8.86 0.57 -12.58
C THR A 30 9.96 0.51 -11.53
N GLU A 31 10.47 1.67 -11.15
CA GLU A 31 11.48 1.79 -10.10
C GLU A 31 10.94 1.33 -8.75
N ALA A 32 9.71 1.73 -8.43
CA ALA A 32 9.07 1.36 -7.17
C ALA A 32 8.87 -0.16 -7.08
N LEU A 33 8.41 -0.80 -8.15
CA LEU A 33 8.25 -2.25 -8.17
C LEU A 33 9.58 -2.98 -7.95
N ALA A 34 10.65 -2.49 -8.57
CA ALA A 34 11.97 -3.07 -8.38
C ALA A 34 12.43 -2.94 -6.92
N MET A 35 12.19 -1.78 -6.32
CA MET A 35 12.54 -1.55 -4.92
C MET A 35 11.74 -2.45 -3.97
N LEU A 36 10.45 -2.63 -4.23
CA LEU A 36 9.61 -3.49 -3.40
C LEU A 36 10.03 -4.95 -3.47
N LYS A 37 10.43 -5.42 -4.64
CA LYS A 37 10.94 -6.79 -4.78
C LYS A 37 12.23 -7.00 -4.00
N GLY A 38 13.06 -5.99 -3.90
CA GLY A 38 14.30 -6.05 -3.15
C GLY A 38 14.14 -5.84 -1.65
N THR A 39 12.97 -5.41 -1.20
CA THR A 39 12.74 -5.10 0.20
C THR A 39 12.33 -6.37 0.96
N LYS A 40 13.03 -6.64 2.06
CA LYS A 40 12.79 -7.83 2.87
C LYS A 40 11.69 -7.66 3.92
N LYS A 41 11.10 -6.48 4.03
CA LYS A 41 10.04 -6.23 5.01
C LYS A 41 8.75 -6.91 4.59
N ARG A 42 8.03 -7.45 5.58
CA ARG A 42 6.76 -8.16 5.34
C ARG A 42 5.72 -7.29 4.65
N ALA A 43 5.71 -6.00 4.96
CA ALA A 43 4.73 -5.07 4.39
C ALA A 43 4.93 -4.84 2.89
N ALA A 44 6.11 -5.14 2.34
CA ALA A 44 6.38 -4.91 0.93
C ALA A 44 5.47 -5.72 0.00
N GLY A 45 5.10 -6.95 0.37
CA GLY A 45 4.22 -7.79 -0.43
C GLY A 45 2.86 -7.15 -0.68
N PRO A 46 2.09 -6.83 0.36
CA PRO A 46 0.80 -6.16 0.20
C PRO A 46 0.90 -4.82 -0.53
N ILE A 47 1.96 -4.05 -0.28
CA ILE A 47 2.17 -2.77 -0.96
C ILE A 47 2.41 -2.99 -2.45
N GLU A 48 3.22 -3.98 -2.82
CA GLU A 48 3.44 -4.32 -4.21
C GLU A 48 2.13 -4.71 -4.91
N THR A 49 1.33 -5.54 -4.26
CA THR A 49 0.03 -5.95 -4.79
C THR A 49 -0.89 -4.75 -5.00
N THR A 50 -0.92 -3.82 -4.06
CA THR A 50 -1.73 -2.60 -4.16
C THR A 50 -1.24 -1.72 -5.31
N LEU A 51 0.07 -1.59 -5.47
CA LEU A 51 0.64 -0.81 -6.56
C LEU A 51 0.30 -1.42 -7.92
N ARG A 52 0.40 -2.75 -8.05
CA ARG A 52 0.00 -3.44 -9.28
C ARG A 52 -1.48 -3.23 -9.59
N SER A 53 -2.32 -3.23 -8.57
CA SER A 53 -3.75 -2.94 -8.71
C SER A 53 -3.98 -1.51 -9.21
N ALA A 54 -3.25 -0.54 -8.68
CA ALA A 54 -3.35 0.85 -9.12
C ALA A 54 -2.94 1.00 -10.58
N ILE A 55 -1.88 0.31 -11.01
CA ILE A 55 -1.43 0.31 -12.40
C ILE A 55 -2.51 -0.28 -13.31
N ALA A 56 -3.10 -1.42 -12.92
CA ALA A 56 -4.18 -2.04 -13.69
C ALA A 56 -5.40 -1.13 -13.79
N ASN A 57 -5.73 -0.43 -12.72
CA ASN A 57 -6.83 0.55 -12.73
C ASN A 57 -6.53 1.70 -13.68
N ALA A 58 -5.29 2.14 -13.76
CA ALA A 58 -4.87 3.20 -14.69
C ALA A 58 -5.02 2.73 -16.14
N GLU A 59 -4.60 1.50 -16.44
CA GLU A 59 -4.75 0.92 -17.77
C GLU A 59 -6.22 0.84 -18.19
N GLN A 60 -7.07 0.34 -17.28
CA GLN A 60 -8.50 0.21 -17.56
C GLN A 60 -9.14 1.57 -17.76
N LYS A 61 -8.78 2.56 -16.95
CA LYS A 61 -9.30 3.90 -17.07
C LYS A 61 -8.89 4.54 -18.40
N ALA A 62 -7.66 4.31 -18.83
CA ALA A 62 -7.19 4.80 -20.13
C ALA A 62 -7.98 4.19 -21.29
N ASP A 63 -8.28 2.90 -21.20
CA ASP A 63 -9.10 2.23 -22.22
C ASP A 63 -10.51 2.82 -22.29
N GLN A 64 -11.11 3.09 -21.14
CA GLN A 64 -12.45 3.69 -21.07
C GLN A 64 -12.49 5.09 -21.66
N LEU A 65 -11.42 5.84 -21.51
CA LEU A 65 -11.31 7.22 -22.00
C LEU A 65 -10.73 7.30 -23.41
N ASN A 66 -10.36 6.16 -23.99
CA ASN A 66 -9.69 6.09 -25.30
C ASN A 66 -8.41 6.94 -25.34
N VAL A 67 -7.68 6.94 -24.24
CA VAL A 67 -6.41 7.68 -24.11
C VAL A 67 -5.26 6.68 -24.07
N ALA A 68 -4.23 6.93 -24.85
CA ALA A 68 -3.02 6.12 -24.79
C ALA A 68 -2.17 6.57 -23.61
N ILE A 69 -1.73 5.64 -22.78
CA ILE A 69 -0.80 5.93 -21.70
C ILE A 69 0.39 4.99 -21.78
N ASP A 70 1.53 5.51 -21.35
CA ASP A 70 2.72 4.69 -21.15
C ASP A 70 2.74 4.27 -19.67
N VAL A 71 2.48 2.99 -19.42
CA VAL A 71 2.44 2.46 -18.06
C VAL A 71 3.76 2.68 -17.34
N ASP A 72 4.87 2.57 -18.08
CA ASP A 72 6.19 2.76 -17.49
C ASP A 72 6.46 4.21 -17.10
N ALA A 73 5.68 5.15 -17.61
CA ALA A 73 5.80 6.57 -17.27
C ALA A 73 4.92 6.99 -16.10
N LEU A 74 4.11 6.09 -15.55
CA LEU A 74 3.29 6.39 -14.39
C LEU A 74 4.17 6.67 -13.16
N VAL A 75 3.74 7.64 -12.37
CA VAL A 75 4.45 8.06 -11.16
C VAL A 75 3.51 7.90 -9.98
N ILE A 76 4.05 7.45 -8.86
CA ILE A 76 3.29 7.35 -7.62
C ILE A 76 3.16 8.76 -7.04
N LYS A 77 1.96 9.32 -7.17
CA LYS A 77 1.70 10.67 -6.69
C LYS A 77 1.45 10.69 -5.19
N THR A 78 0.59 9.79 -4.73
CA THR A 78 0.16 9.74 -3.34
C THR A 78 0.23 8.30 -2.88
N ALA A 79 0.82 8.09 -1.73
CA ALA A 79 0.86 6.77 -1.10
C ALA A 79 0.87 6.97 0.41
N TYR A 80 -0.07 6.31 1.09
CA TYR A 80 -0.13 6.41 2.55
C TYR A 80 -0.75 5.16 3.14
N VAL A 81 -0.55 5.01 4.44
CA VAL A 81 -1.06 3.89 5.21
C VAL A 81 -1.85 4.45 6.39
N ASP A 82 -3.09 4.03 6.51
CA ASP A 82 -3.95 4.39 7.62
C ASP A 82 -4.10 3.22 8.59
N LEU A 83 -4.36 3.54 9.85
CA LEU A 83 -4.66 2.54 10.86
C LEU A 83 -6.05 1.94 10.60
N GLY A 84 -6.11 0.63 10.49
CA GLY A 84 -7.38 -0.08 10.39
C GLY A 84 -7.97 -0.39 11.77
N PRO A 85 -9.18 -0.95 11.80
CA PRO A 85 -9.82 -1.29 13.07
C PRO A 85 -9.07 -2.41 13.79
N THR A 86 -8.94 -2.27 15.11
CA THR A 86 -8.30 -3.28 15.97
C THR A 86 -9.33 -3.99 16.84
N LYS A 87 -10.58 -3.55 16.83
CA LYS A 87 -11.63 -3.99 17.72
C LYS A 87 -11.81 -5.51 17.74
N PHE A 88 -11.76 -6.15 16.59
CA PHE A 88 -12.00 -7.59 16.45
C PHE A 88 -10.72 -8.42 16.44
N ARG A 89 -9.57 -7.80 16.74
CA ARG A 89 -8.28 -8.47 16.69
C ARG A 89 -7.53 -8.38 18.00
N ARG A 90 -8.26 -8.24 19.08
CA ARG A 90 -7.68 -8.26 20.42
C ARG A 90 -7.48 -9.69 20.89
N ARG A 91 -6.38 -9.93 21.53
CA ARG A 91 -6.09 -11.20 22.18
C ARG A 91 -5.73 -10.95 23.63
N VAL A 92 -5.99 -11.97 24.45
CA VAL A 92 -5.62 -11.96 25.86
C VAL A 92 -4.53 -13.03 26.04
N ARG A 93 -3.43 -12.64 26.65
CA ARG A 93 -2.37 -13.57 27.03
C ARG A 93 -2.41 -13.84 28.50
N PRO A 94 -2.10 -15.09 28.94
CA PRO A 94 -1.87 -15.35 30.37
C PRO A 94 -0.71 -14.51 30.86
N ALA A 95 -0.84 -14.00 32.07
CA ALA A 95 0.20 -13.23 32.74
C ALA A 95 0.45 -13.81 34.14
N PRO A 96 1.63 -13.58 34.73
CA PRO A 96 1.90 -14.02 36.11
C PRO A 96 0.88 -13.46 37.11
N MET A 97 0.68 -14.19 38.19
CA MET A 97 -0.16 -13.77 39.34
C MET A 97 -1.64 -13.55 38.99
N GLY A 98 -2.17 -14.35 38.08
CA GLY A 98 -3.59 -14.29 37.74
C GLY A 98 -4.02 -13.09 36.91
N ARG A 99 -3.05 -12.33 36.41
CA ARG A 99 -3.31 -11.20 35.52
C ARG A 99 -3.39 -11.67 34.07
N ALA A 100 -3.90 -10.80 33.20
CA ALA A 100 -3.97 -11.06 31.77
C ALA A 100 -3.42 -9.85 31.02
N TYR A 101 -2.60 -10.11 30.00
CA TYR A 101 -2.15 -9.08 29.08
C TYR A 101 -3.11 -9.02 27.89
N ARG A 102 -3.47 -7.82 27.52
CA ARG A 102 -4.26 -7.58 26.33
C ARG A 102 -3.33 -7.29 25.17
N GLU A 103 -3.45 -8.08 24.10
CA GLU A 103 -2.72 -7.86 22.87
C GLU A 103 -3.64 -7.29 21.82
N ARG A 104 -3.15 -6.29 21.10
CA ARG A 104 -3.85 -5.76 19.94
C ARG A 104 -3.15 -6.25 18.69
N ARG A 105 -3.93 -6.72 17.74
CA ARG A 105 -3.44 -7.05 16.40
C ARG A 105 -3.76 -5.88 15.49
N TRP A 106 -2.72 -5.32 14.91
CA TRP A 106 -2.84 -4.15 14.07
C TRP A 106 -3.26 -4.52 12.66
N GLN A 107 -4.08 -3.69 12.07
CA GLN A 107 -4.45 -3.76 10.66
C GLN A 107 -4.15 -2.41 10.02
N SER A 108 -3.89 -2.45 8.72
CA SER A 108 -3.55 -1.25 7.96
C SER A 108 -4.40 -1.16 6.70
N HIS A 109 -4.70 0.05 6.29
CA HIS A 109 -5.30 0.34 4.99
C HIS A 109 -4.27 1.05 4.15
N ILE A 110 -3.92 0.48 3.02
CA ILE A 110 -2.91 1.02 2.12
C ILE A 110 -3.61 1.69 0.94
N THR A 111 -3.27 2.94 0.69
CA THR A 111 -3.80 3.67 -0.47
C THR A 111 -2.63 4.12 -1.33
N ILE A 112 -2.71 3.81 -2.63
CA ILE A 112 -1.71 4.24 -3.60
C ILE A 112 -2.44 4.87 -4.78
N GLU A 113 -2.04 6.08 -5.13
CA GLU A 113 -2.55 6.80 -6.30
C GLU A 113 -1.41 7.01 -7.27
N VAL A 114 -1.63 6.60 -8.51
CA VAL A 114 -0.67 6.82 -9.59
C VAL A 114 -1.25 7.82 -10.58
N GLU A 115 -0.38 8.57 -11.25
CA GLU A 115 -0.81 9.47 -12.30
C GLU A 115 0.18 9.43 -13.46
N THR A 116 -0.28 9.85 -14.62
CA THR A 116 0.61 10.01 -15.76
C THR A 116 1.63 11.09 -15.43
N GLY A 117 2.87 10.86 -15.83
CA GLY A 117 3.90 11.86 -15.68
C GLY A 117 3.51 13.13 -16.39
N LYS A 118 4.21 14.22 -16.11
CA LYS A 118 3.92 15.51 -16.72
C LYS A 118 3.94 15.39 -18.23
N GLU A 119 2.84 15.77 -18.82
CA GLU A 119 2.78 15.94 -20.26
C GLU A 119 3.04 17.41 -20.56
N GLU A 120 3.98 17.62 -21.41
CA GLU A 120 4.35 18.97 -21.81
C GLU A 120 4.06 19.21 -23.28
#